data_be0a29fc21a467dc22f68c5bb4626ca1
#
_entry.id   be0a29fc21a467dc22f68c5bb4626ca1
#
_cell.length_a   1.000
_cell.length_b   1.000
_cell.length_c   1.000
_cell.angle_alpha   90.00
_cell.angle_beta   90.00
_cell.angle_gamma   90.00
#
_symmetry.space_group_name_H-M   'P 1'
#
loop_
_entity.id
_entity.type
_entity.pdbx_description
1 polymer ?
#
loop_
_entity_poly.entity_id
_entity_poly.type
_entity_poly.pdbx_seq_one_letter_code
_entity_poly.pdbx_strand_id
1 'polypeptide(L)'
;MKSYVRPGVVARCAAALALLGSGPAMAFSCNLSFGSLNLGAFVGTQISSFSQATLVCTHGGGGNESVSFQVRLSPGVGNYAQRQMNRTSAPADTLPYNLYLNALPAVLNTFVWGDGSGGTLFWSGNFNLNNGNSPVTRTATLWGAIPAGPAPSAGVYQDTVVATILFL
;
A
#
# COMPACT_ATOMS: atom_id res chain seq x y z
N MET A 1 -28.65 11.14 -0.92
CA MET A 1 -27.39 11.76 -0.46
C MET A 1 -26.25 10.83 -0.84
N LYS A 2 -25.30 11.26 -1.66
CA LYS A 2 -24.19 10.40 -2.10
C LYS A 2 -23.03 10.58 -1.11
N SER A 3 -22.70 9.54 -0.35
CA SER A 3 -21.50 9.49 0.48
C SER A 3 -20.35 8.98 -0.38
N TYR A 4 -19.26 9.73 -0.49
CA TYR A 4 -18.06 9.31 -1.19
C TYR A 4 -16.97 9.05 -0.16
N VAL A 5 -16.40 7.86 -0.20
CA VAL A 5 -15.22 7.50 0.59
C VAL A 5 -14.02 7.52 -0.36
N ARG A 6 -13.04 8.39 -0.10
CA ARG A 6 -11.78 8.42 -0.84
C ARG A 6 -10.64 8.09 0.12
N PRO A 7 -10.06 6.90 0.09
CA PRO A 7 -8.77 6.67 0.71
C PRO A 7 -7.71 7.33 -0.19
N GLY A 8 -6.98 8.28 0.36
CA GLY A 8 -5.80 8.85 -0.28
C GLY A 8 -4.58 8.01 0.12
N VAL A 9 -4.02 7.21 -0.79
CA VAL A 9 -2.71 6.58 -0.58
C VAL A 9 -1.67 7.55 -1.12
N VAL A 10 -0.94 8.21 -0.23
CA VAL A 10 0.20 9.06 -0.60
C VAL A 10 1.48 8.27 -0.37
N ALA A 11 2.05 7.72 -1.42
CA ALA A 11 3.41 7.18 -1.39
C ALA A 11 4.40 8.37 -1.40
N ARG A 12 4.91 8.73 -0.24
CA ARG A 12 6.08 9.62 -0.14
C ARG A 12 7.32 8.77 -0.01
N CYS A 13 8.15 8.70 -1.07
CA CYS A 13 9.53 8.24 -0.96
C CYS A 13 10.31 9.28 -0.16
N ALA A 14 10.45 9.10 1.14
CA ALA A 14 11.42 9.82 1.93
C ALA A 14 12.78 9.15 1.70
N ALA A 15 13.57 9.67 0.77
CA ALA A 15 14.99 9.38 0.69
C ALA A 15 15.66 10.04 1.90
N ALA A 16 15.86 9.26 2.97
CA ALA A 16 16.75 9.68 4.07
C ALA A 16 18.17 9.66 3.55
N LEU A 17 18.73 10.83 3.31
CA LEU A 17 20.16 11.02 3.05
C LEU A 17 20.92 10.76 4.36
N ALA A 18 21.37 9.53 4.58
CA ALA A 18 22.33 9.21 5.62
C ALA A 18 23.74 9.32 5.00
N LEU A 19 24.51 10.28 5.46
CA LEU A 19 25.88 10.55 5.08
C LEU A 19 26.83 9.50 5.67
N LEU A 20 27.76 9.04 4.79
CA LEU A 20 29.10 8.49 5.09
C LEU A 20 29.16 7.04 5.63
N GLY A 21 28.98 6.14 4.71
CA GLY A 21 29.67 4.85 4.68
C GLY A 21 29.86 4.50 3.22
N SER A 22 31.08 4.24 2.78
CA SER A 22 31.39 3.75 1.43
C SER A 22 30.92 2.30 1.26
N GLY A 23 29.59 2.11 1.34
CA GLY A 23 28.92 0.92 0.83
C GLY A 23 28.89 0.99 -0.70
N PRO A 24 28.82 -0.12 -1.42
CA PRO A 24 28.67 -0.10 -2.87
C PRO A 24 27.47 0.77 -3.21
N ALA A 25 27.69 1.81 -4.02
CA ALA A 25 26.60 2.64 -4.52
C ALA A 25 25.63 1.70 -5.25
N MET A 26 24.38 1.58 -4.78
CA MET A 26 23.38 0.82 -5.50
C MET A 26 23.19 1.46 -6.88
N ALA A 27 23.63 0.75 -7.90
CA ALA A 27 23.59 1.26 -9.27
C ALA A 27 22.21 1.10 -9.90
N PHE A 28 21.13 1.25 -9.12
CA PHE A 28 19.75 1.23 -9.61
C PHE A 28 18.88 2.27 -8.88
N SER A 29 17.79 2.64 -9.52
CA SER A 29 16.74 3.47 -8.93
C SER A 29 15.39 2.80 -9.11
N CYS A 30 14.52 2.92 -8.10
CA CYS A 30 13.17 2.36 -8.16
C CYS A 30 12.13 3.41 -7.81
N ASN A 31 10.99 3.32 -8.50
CA ASN A 31 9.79 4.12 -8.22
C ASN A 31 8.64 3.19 -7.87
N LEU A 32 8.01 3.43 -6.71
CA LEU A 32 6.81 2.74 -6.27
C LEU A 32 5.62 3.68 -6.40
N SER A 33 4.60 3.25 -7.09
CA SER A 33 3.37 4.00 -7.29
C SER A 33 2.14 3.14 -6.99
N PHE A 34 1.07 3.79 -6.57
CA PHE A 34 -0.23 3.17 -6.33
C PHE A 34 -1.28 3.91 -7.16
N GLY A 35 -2.16 3.16 -7.80
CA GLY A 35 -3.37 3.70 -8.37
C GLY A 35 -4.35 4.15 -7.26
N SER A 36 -5.33 4.96 -7.61
CA SER A 36 -6.37 5.38 -6.68
C SER A 36 -7.22 4.20 -6.23
N LEU A 37 -7.43 4.06 -4.93
CA LEU A 37 -8.38 3.12 -4.36
C LEU A 37 -9.61 3.87 -3.87
N ASN A 38 -10.74 3.68 -4.55
CA ASN A 38 -12.03 4.27 -4.18
C ASN A 38 -13.01 3.14 -3.84
N LEU A 39 -13.46 3.10 -2.60
CA LEU A 39 -14.36 2.07 -2.10
C LEU A 39 -15.84 2.37 -2.41
N GLY A 40 -16.16 3.58 -2.89
CA GLY A 40 -17.52 3.94 -3.26
C GLY A 40 -18.39 4.39 -2.08
N ALA A 41 -19.71 4.31 -2.26
CA ALA A 41 -20.67 4.69 -1.23
C ALA A 41 -20.98 3.49 -0.33
N PHE A 42 -20.78 3.65 0.98
CA PHE A 42 -21.12 2.62 1.95
C PHE A 42 -22.52 2.84 2.53
N VAL A 43 -23.35 1.81 2.45
CA VAL A 43 -24.76 1.81 2.90
C VAL A 43 -25.06 0.68 3.89
N GLY A 44 -24.03 0.18 4.58
CA GLY A 44 -24.16 -0.87 5.59
C GLY A 44 -23.84 -2.28 5.08
N THR A 45 -23.79 -2.51 3.78
CA THR A 45 -23.36 -3.79 3.19
C THR A 45 -21.86 -3.77 2.93
N GLN A 46 -21.22 -4.95 2.98
CA GLN A 46 -19.79 -5.05 2.63
C GLN A 46 -19.56 -4.52 1.22
N ILE A 47 -18.55 -3.68 1.08
CA ILE A 47 -18.07 -3.20 -0.21
C ILE A 47 -16.57 -3.43 -0.33
N SER A 48 -16.10 -3.65 -1.55
CA SER A 48 -14.69 -3.80 -1.86
C SER A 48 -14.35 -3.18 -3.20
N SER A 49 -13.10 -2.81 -3.35
CA SER A 49 -12.53 -2.31 -4.58
C SER A 49 -11.06 -2.68 -4.64
N PHE A 50 -10.45 -2.53 -5.79
CA PHE A 50 -9.02 -2.79 -5.94
C PHE A 50 -8.33 -1.69 -6.73
N SER A 51 -7.02 -1.67 -6.56
CA SER A 51 -6.09 -0.82 -7.27
C SER A 51 -4.80 -1.59 -7.53
N GLN A 52 -3.88 -1.02 -8.28
CA GLN A 52 -2.60 -1.64 -8.57
C GLN A 52 -1.46 -0.88 -7.90
N ALA A 53 -0.58 -1.62 -7.25
CA ALA A 53 0.76 -1.18 -6.86
C ALA A 53 1.73 -1.54 -7.97
N THR A 54 2.56 -0.60 -8.39
CA THR A 54 3.55 -0.77 -9.45
C THR A 54 4.92 -0.32 -8.97
N LEU A 55 5.88 -1.23 -9.01
CA LEU A 55 7.29 -0.97 -8.76
C LEU A 55 8.03 -1.02 -10.09
N VAL A 56 8.67 0.09 -10.46
CA VAL A 56 9.53 0.18 -11.64
C VAL A 56 10.94 0.46 -11.19
N CYS A 57 11.86 -0.43 -11.53
CA CYS A 57 13.28 -0.29 -11.21
C CYS A 57 14.12 -0.19 -12.48
N THR A 58 15.01 0.79 -12.50
CA THR A 58 15.89 1.09 -13.64
C THR A 58 17.34 0.86 -13.23
N HIS A 59 18.09 0.16 -14.08
CA HIS A 59 19.52 -0.05 -13.93
C HIS A 59 20.28 1.29 -14.11
N GLY A 60 21.20 1.58 -13.21
CA GLY A 60 21.96 2.82 -13.23
C GLY A 60 23.35 2.72 -13.89
N GLY A 61 23.70 1.56 -14.43
CA GLY A 61 25.01 1.27 -15.02
C GLY A 61 25.88 0.41 -14.10
N GLY A 62 26.74 -0.41 -14.69
CA GLY A 62 27.56 -1.40 -13.97
C GLY A 62 27.27 -2.83 -14.40
N GLY A 63 27.45 -3.77 -13.51
CA GLY A 63 27.23 -5.20 -13.74
C GLY A 63 25.77 -5.63 -13.59
N ASN A 64 25.52 -6.93 -13.58
CA ASN A 64 24.22 -7.48 -13.24
C ASN A 64 23.95 -7.32 -11.74
N GLU A 65 22.76 -6.86 -11.39
CA GLU A 65 22.33 -6.66 -10.01
C GLU A 65 21.15 -7.57 -9.70
N SER A 66 21.26 -8.35 -8.63
CA SER A 66 20.13 -9.09 -8.07
C SER A 66 19.51 -8.26 -6.97
N VAL A 67 18.26 -7.88 -7.13
CA VAL A 67 17.53 -7.01 -6.21
C VAL A 67 16.40 -7.81 -5.58
N SER A 68 16.42 -7.90 -4.25
CA SER A 68 15.28 -8.39 -3.46
C SER A 68 14.59 -7.20 -2.81
N PHE A 69 13.27 -7.22 -2.75
CA PHE A 69 12.51 -6.12 -2.19
C PHE A 69 11.35 -6.58 -1.32
N GLN A 70 10.93 -5.70 -0.42
CA GLN A 70 9.71 -5.81 0.36
C GLN A 70 8.97 -4.47 0.33
N VAL A 71 7.67 -4.49 0.05
CA VAL A 71 6.78 -3.33 0.17
C VAL A 71 5.84 -3.57 1.34
N ARG A 72 5.95 -2.72 2.34
CA ARG A 72 5.20 -2.76 3.59
C ARG A 72 4.25 -1.57 3.67
N LEU A 73 3.07 -1.78 4.24
CA LEU A 73 2.10 -0.72 4.48
C LEU A 73 1.98 -0.45 5.98
N SER A 74 1.87 0.84 6.36
CA SER A 74 1.54 1.22 7.73
C SER A 74 0.09 0.87 8.09
N PRO A 75 -0.28 0.84 9.38
CA PRO A 75 -1.67 0.65 9.78
C PRO A 75 -2.57 1.84 9.41
N GLY A 76 -2.02 3.01 9.08
CA GLY A 76 -2.80 4.24 8.96
C GLY A 76 -3.38 4.65 10.32
N VAL A 77 -4.61 5.13 10.31
CA VAL A 77 -5.39 5.32 11.56
C VAL A 77 -5.93 3.97 12.01
N GLY A 78 -5.85 3.69 13.32
CA GLY A 78 -6.23 2.39 13.89
C GLY A 78 -5.06 1.42 14.00
N ASN A 79 -5.28 0.16 13.63
CA ASN A 79 -4.29 -0.90 13.68
C ASN A 79 -4.48 -1.89 12.52
N TYR A 80 -3.60 -2.90 12.40
CA TYR A 80 -3.71 -3.88 11.32
C TYR A 80 -4.93 -4.80 11.41
N ALA A 81 -5.45 -5.07 12.61
CA ALA A 81 -6.68 -5.85 12.74
C ALA A 81 -7.88 -5.05 12.22
N GLN A 82 -7.87 -3.72 12.39
CA GLN A 82 -8.92 -2.84 11.93
C GLN A 82 -8.35 -1.44 11.65
N ARG A 83 -8.09 -1.13 10.39
CA ARG A 83 -7.80 0.23 9.94
C ARG A 83 -9.07 1.07 10.01
N GLN A 84 -8.91 2.38 10.12
CA GLN A 84 -10.02 3.32 10.20
C GLN A 84 -9.79 4.49 9.26
N MET A 85 -10.83 4.86 8.54
CA MET A 85 -10.91 6.13 7.84
C MET A 85 -11.61 7.14 8.73
N ASN A 86 -11.09 8.35 8.82
CA ASN A 86 -11.71 9.45 9.53
C ASN A 86 -12.59 10.26 8.58
N ARG A 87 -13.74 10.72 9.08
CA ARG A 87 -14.57 11.67 8.35
C ARG A 87 -13.88 13.02 8.26
N THR A 88 -13.81 13.59 7.05
CA THR A 88 -13.07 14.84 6.82
C THR A 88 -13.62 16.06 7.57
N SER A 89 -14.93 16.09 7.78
CA SER A 89 -15.63 17.18 8.49
C SER A 89 -15.80 16.94 9.98
N ALA A 90 -15.61 15.70 10.46
CA ALA A 90 -15.72 15.32 11.87
C ALA A 90 -14.79 14.12 12.11
N PRO A 91 -13.49 14.34 12.41
CA PRO A 91 -12.50 13.26 12.50
C PRO A 91 -12.75 12.20 13.58
N ALA A 92 -13.61 12.48 14.56
CA ALA A 92 -14.05 11.50 15.55
C ALA A 92 -14.98 10.42 14.97
N ASP A 93 -15.67 10.73 13.86
CA ASP A 93 -16.49 9.74 13.14
C ASP A 93 -15.56 8.86 12.30
N THR A 94 -15.56 7.57 12.55
CA THR A 94 -14.68 6.63 11.86
C THR A 94 -15.46 5.57 11.07
N LEU A 95 -14.83 5.06 10.03
CA LEU A 95 -15.33 3.95 9.22
C LEU A 95 -14.26 2.86 9.13
N PRO A 96 -14.53 1.65 9.64
CA PRO A 96 -13.56 0.56 9.61
C PRO A 96 -13.35 0.05 8.17
N TYR A 97 -12.11 -0.29 7.85
CA TYR A 97 -11.75 -0.93 6.59
C TYR A 97 -10.48 -1.77 6.76
N ASN A 98 -10.09 -2.51 5.73
CA ASN A 98 -8.75 -3.08 5.68
C ASN A 98 -8.23 -3.19 4.24
N LEU A 99 -6.92 -3.45 4.13
CA LEU A 99 -6.19 -3.59 2.87
C LEU A 99 -5.60 -5.00 2.77
N TYR A 100 -5.66 -5.59 1.57
CA TYR A 100 -5.25 -6.97 1.32
C TYR A 100 -4.34 -7.06 0.10
N LEU A 101 -3.39 -7.99 0.15
CA LEU A 101 -2.41 -8.21 -0.90
C LEU A 101 -2.93 -9.24 -1.90
N ASN A 102 -2.96 -8.87 -3.19
CA ASN A 102 -3.25 -9.71 -4.36
C ASN A 102 -4.67 -10.31 -4.44
N ALA A 103 -5.33 -10.57 -3.35
CA ALA A 103 -6.67 -11.13 -3.33
C ALA A 103 -7.50 -10.59 -2.17
N LEU A 104 -8.81 -10.45 -2.39
CA LEU A 104 -9.75 -10.24 -1.30
C LEU A 104 -10.02 -11.59 -0.63
N PRO A 105 -9.73 -11.75 0.68
CA PRO A 105 -9.97 -13.00 1.36
C PRO A 105 -11.47 -13.26 1.54
N ALA A 106 -11.88 -14.53 1.57
CA ALA A 106 -13.26 -14.93 1.84
C ALA A 106 -13.71 -14.49 3.26
N VAL A 107 -12.76 -14.50 4.21
CA VAL A 107 -12.96 -13.97 5.57
C VAL A 107 -12.12 -12.72 5.69
N LEU A 108 -12.75 -11.57 5.88
CA LEU A 108 -12.04 -10.29 6.06
C LEU A 108 -11.14 -10.33 7.31
N ASN A 109 -10.11 -9.48 7.31
CA ASN A 109 -9.06 -9.39 8.32
C ASN A 109 -8.11 -10.61 8.37
N THR A 110 -8.15 -11.48 7.37
CA THR A 110 -7.07 -12.43 7.09
C THR A 110 -6.22 -11.91 5.91
N PHE A 111 -4.92 -12.26 5.87
CA PHE A 111 -4.01 -11.84 4.80
C PHE A 111 -3.92 -10.32 4.58
N VAL A 112 -4.04 -9.57 5.67
CA VAL A 112 -3.94 -8.10 5.66
C VAL A 112 -2.57 -7.68 5.15
N TRP A 113 -2.53 -6.74 4.22
CA TRP A 113 -1.26 -6.15 3.78
C TRP A 113 -0.77 -5.15 4.83
N GLY A 114 0.30 -5.49 5.49
CA GLY A 114 0.94 -4.72 6.55
C GLY A 114 2.46 -4.72 6.42
N ASP A 115 3.13 -4.86 7.54
CA ASP A 115 4.59 -4.83 7.67
C ASP A 115 5.21 -6.20 8.00
N GLY A 116 4.39 -7.24 8.11
CA GLY A 116 4.78 -8.60 8.52
C GLY A 116 4.62 -8.85 10.02
N SER A 117 4.31 -7.85 10.82
CA SER A 117 4.00 -8.03 12.23
C SER A 117 2.57 -8.53 12.42
N GLY A 118 2.30 -9.19 13.55
CA GLY A 118 0.95 -9.61 13.93
C GLY A 118 0.24 -10.50 12.90
N GLY A 119 0.99 -11.25 12.07
CA GLY A 119 0.41 -12.11 11.03
C GLY A 119 0.01 -11.36 9.75
N THR A 120 0.38 -10.10 9.59
CA THR A 120 0.18 -9.36 8.34
C THR A 120 1.16 -9.82 7.27
N LEU A 121 0.80 -9.60 6.01
CA LEU A 121 1.65 -9.87 4.85
C LEU A 121 2.35 -8.59 4.38
N PHE A 122 3.39 -8.77 3.59
CA PHE A 122 4.00 -7.70 2.79
C PHE A 122 4.23 -8.21 1.37
N TRP A 123 4.23 -7.32 0.41
CA TRP A 123 4.58 -7.67 -0.95
C TRP A 123 6.10 -7.80 -1.07
N SER A 124 6.58 -8.96 -1.50
CA SER A 124 8.00 -9.22 -1.71
C SER A 124 8.25 -9.84 -3.07
N GLY A 125 9.46 -9.72 -3.54
CA GLY A 125 9.91 -10.33 -4.76
C GLY A 125 11.39 -10.10 -5.00
N ASN A 126 11.85 -10.67 -6.11
CA ASN A 126 13.21 -10.47 -6.62
C ASN A 126 13.20 -10.25 -8.13
N PHE A 127 14.25 -9.65 -8.63
CA PHE A 127 14.52 -9.52 -10.06
C PHE A 127 16.00 -9.21 -10.28
N ASN A 128 16.45 -9.47 -11.50
CA ASN A 128 17.79 -9.08 -11.93
C ASN A 128 17.69 -7.85 -12.82
N LEU A 129 18.53 -6.87 -12.58
CA LEU A 129 18.70 -5.68 -13.41
C LEU A 129 20.02 -5.75 -14.17
N ASN A 130 19.96 -5.46 -15.45
CA ASN A 130 21.12 -5.28 -16.31
C ASN A 130 20.75 -4.39 -17.51
N ASN A 131 21.69 -4.04 -18.34
CA ASN A 131 21.43 -3.19 -19.52
C ASN A 131 20.46 -3.81 -20.53
N GLY A 132 20.29 -5.13 -20.54
CA GLY A 132 19.39 -5.83 -21.48
C GLY A 132 17.96 -5.95 -21.01
N ASN A 133 17.68 -5.81 -19.70
CA ASN A 133 16.35 -5.99 -19.10
C ASN A 133 15.87 -4.81 -18.25
N SER A 134 16.45 -3.64 -18.42
CA SER A 134 16.03 -2.42 -17.70
C SER A 134 15.10 -1.57 -18.60
N PRO A 135 14.02 -0.99 -18.08
CA PRO A 135 13.50 -1.13 -16.71
C PRO A 135 12.78 -2.45 -16.45
N VAL A 136 12.80 -2.91 -15.20
CA VAL A 136 12.00 -4.04 -14.73
C VAL A 136 10.78 -3.51 -13.98
N THR A 137 9.62 -4.02 -14.34
CA THR A 137 8.34 -3.67 -13.68
C THR A 137 7.83 -4.87 -12.89
N ARG A 138 7.35 -4.64 -11.69
CA ARG A 138 6.62 -5.59 -10.85
C ARG A 138 5.32 -4.95 -10.40
N THR A 139 4.26 -5.74 -10.31
CA THR A 139 2.94 -5.28 -9.89
C THR A 139 2.37 -6.18 -8.82
N ALA A 140 1.55 -5.58 -7.96
CA ALA A 140 0.71 -6.30 -7.01
C ALA A 140 -0.67 -5.65 -6.97
N THR A 141 -1.70 -6.43 -6.70
CA THR A 141 -3.05 -5.90 -6.54
C THR A 141 -3.26 -5.50 -5.08
N LEU A 142 -3.67 -4.26 -4.87
CA LEU A 142 -4.12 -3.74 -3.58
C LEU A 142 -5.64 -3.83 -3.54
N TRP A 143 -6.19 -4.72 -2.74
CA TRP A 143 -7.60 -4.77 -2.43
C TRP A 143 -7.91 -3.97 -1.17
N GLY A 144 -9.01 -3.24 -1.19
CA GLY A 144 -9.59 -2.62 -0.01
C GLY A 144 -11.01 -3.10 0.21
N ALA A 145 -11.40 -3.28 1.46
CA ALA A 145 -12.78 -3.62 1.80
C ALA A 145 -13.24 -2.94 3.09
N ILE A 146 -14.51 -2.55 3.09
CA ILE A 146 -15.25 -2.13 4.27
C ILE A 146 -16.18 -3.29 4.63
N PRO A 147 -16.12 -3.84 5.86
CA PRO A 147 -17.02 -4.90 6.30
C PRO A 147 -18.46 -4.40 6.38
N ALA A 148 -19.42 -5.32 6.33
CA ALA A 148 -20.80 -4.99 6.64
C ALA A 148 -20.93 -4.48 8.08
N GLY A 149 -21.78 -3.50 8.29
CA GLY A 149 -21.99 -2.88 9.60
C GLY A 149 -22.96 -1.70 9.53
N PRO A 150 -23.21 -1.03 10.66
CA PRO A 150 -24.07 0.14 10.67
C PRO A 150 -23.50 1.24 9.75
N ALA A 151 -24.37 1.90 9.00
CA ALA A 151 -23.97 3.00 8.17
C ALA A 151 -23.49 4.17 9.06
N PRO A 152 -22.30 4.72 8.80
CA PRO A 152 -21.80 5.87 9.53
C PRO A 152 -22.54 7.13 9.13
N SER A 153 -22.29 8.24 9.83
CA SER A 153 -22.79 9.56 9.44
C SER A 153 -22.42 9.89 7.99
N ALA A 154 -23.31 10.51 7.24
CA ALA A 154 -23.03 10.88 5.86
C ALA A 154 -21.82 11.82 5.74
N GLY A 155 -20.90 11.53 4.84
CA GLY A 155 -19.69 12.36 4.64
C GLY A 155 -18.63 11.64 3.82
N VAL A 156 -17.51 12.33 3.67
CA VAL A 156 -16.30 11.80 3.03
C VAL A 156 -15.39 11.23 4.12
N TYR A 157 -14.98 9.98 3.95
CA TYR A 157 -14.06 9.29 4.85
C TYR A 157 -12.75 9.02 4.14
N GLN A 158 -11.64 9.25 4.82
CA GLN A 158 -10.30 9.03 4.27
C GLN A 158 -9.31 8.56 5.33
N ASP A 159 -8.27 7.87 4.87
CA ASP A 159 -7.11 7.51 5.66
C ASP A 159 -5.84 7.73 4.83
N THR A 160 -4.71 7.86 5.51
CA THR A 160 -3.40 7.94 4.88
C THR A 160 -2.56 6.75 5.35
N VAL A 161 -2.24 5.88 4.40
CA VAL A 161 -1.38 4.72 4.64
C VAL A 161 -0.03 4.97 3.98
N VAL A 162 1.05 4.85 4.76
CA VAL A 162 2.41 4.99 4.26
C VAL A 162 2.90 3.65 3.71
N ALA A 163 3.37 3.66 2.49
CA ALA A 163 4.07 2.52 1.89
C ALA A 163 5.58 2.72 2.03
N THR A 164 6.27 1.70 2.55
CA THR A 164 7.72 1.66 2.68
C THR A 164 8.26 0.53 1.81
N ILE A 165 9.24 0.84 0.96
CA ILE A 165 10.01 -0.17 0.24
C ILE A 165 11.35 -0.40 0.93
N LEU A 166 11.71 -1.67 1.11
CA LEU A 166 13.00 -2.12 1.61
C LEU A 166 13.67 -2.94 0.53
N PHE A 167 14.94 -2.66 0.25
CA PHE A 167 15.80 -3.47 -0.58
C PHE A 167 16.74 -4.28 0.33
N LEU A 168 16.95 -5.58 -0.02
CA LEU A 168 17.66 -6.57 0.80
C LEU A 168 18.86 -7.12 0.04
#